data_c48a6a1ef64ab6d67734f5f5eadc0bec
#
_entry.id   c48a6a1ef64ab6d67734f5f5eadc0bec
#
_cell.length_a   1.000
_cell.length_b   1.000
_cell.length_c   1.000
_cell.angle_alpha   90.00
_cell.angle_beta   90.00
_cell.angle_gamma   90.00
#
_symmetry.space_group_name_H-M   'P 1'
#
loop_
_entity.id
_entity.type
_entity.pdbx_description
1 polymer ?
#
loop_
_entity_poly.entity_id
_entity_poly.type
_entity_poly.pdbx_seq_one_letter_code
_entity_poly.pdbx_strand_id
1 'polypeptide(L)'
;IETSSGMHVFDHGLFHGIGKDIAKHVDVTFNGHGFDYMFQGMYIPKDNFKIFGKPTYLNKLRTLKKEFITDYFENISYKYKHINPLKYINAKSKIDVIDSINKELKKVFEEGKNYGCESFYDSWDYMITHNISSHYPYTNVVSMHNTSQPRTVSFDNDIFDIFLKIPIEYRLNGKILKETLKYLDKDFANIISANNGLKITSSPLSMTLKTIFRKILSKISDSKKFKHPSASERTWPDRYDYLMNNKYLYSKAEDLISSEY
;
A
#
# COMPACT_ATOMS: atom_id res chain seq x y z
N ILE A 1 -14.22 14.75 7.45
CA ILE A 1 -15.23 13.67 7.56
C ILE A 1 -16.11 13.68 6.32
N GLU A 2 -16.74 14.81 5.98
CA GLU A 2 -17.64 14.95 4.81
C GLU A 2 -16.95 14.59 3.48
N THR A 3 -15.69 14.96 3.33
CA THR A 3 -14.91 14.69 2.11
C THR A 3 -14.30 13.29 2.03
N SER A 4 -14.24 12.56 3.14
CA SER A 4 -13.59 11.24 3.22
C SER A 4 -14.57 10.10 3.49
N SER A 5 -15.86 10.37 3.51
CA SER A 5 -16.89 9.39 3.89
C SER A 5 -16.63 8.73 5.26
N GLY A 6 -15.89 9.41 6.14
CA GLY A 6 -15.55 8.93 7.47
C GLY A 6 -14.46 7.84 7.55
N MET A 7 -13.93 7.37 6.41
CA MET A 7 -13.05 6.20 6.41
C MET A 7 -11.59 6.49 6.75
N HIS A 8 -11.06 7.68 6.43
CA HIS A 8 -9.65 8.04 6.70
C HIS A 8 -9.47 9.53 6.95
N VAL A 9 -9.40 9.92 8.19
CA VAL A 9 -9.32 11.34 8.57
C VAL A 9 -7.93 11.95 8.35
N PHE A 10 -6.86 11.19 8.59
CA PHE A 10 -5.50 11.75 8.58
C PHE A 10 -4.86 11.85 7.19
N ASP A 11 -5.09 10.87 6.33
CA ASP A 11 -4.43 10.82 5.03
C ASP A 11 -5.11 11.75 3.99
N HIS A 12 -6.36 12.16 4.22
CA HIS A 12 -7.14 12.99 3.31
C HIS A 12 -7.02 14.49 3.58
N GLY A 13 -6.66 14.87 4.79
CA GLY A 13 -6.48 16.26 5.16
C GLY A 13 -5.39 16.98 4.37
N LEU A 14 -4.42 16.24 3.86
CA LEU A 14 -3.35 16.78 3.02
C LEU A 14 -3.89 17.49 1.77
N PHE A 15 -4.73 16.80 1.01
CA PHE A 15 -5.30 17.34 -0.22
C PHE A 15 -6.30 18.46 0.04
N HIS A 16 -6.99 18.43 1.17
CA HIS A 16 -7.88 19.52 1.55
C HIS A 16 -7.11 20.80 1.84
N GLY A 17 -5.96 20.72 2.51
CA GLY A 17 -5.14 21.88 2.83
C GLY A 17 -4.54 22.56 1.60
N ILE A 18 -3.88 21.80 0.74
CA ILE A 18 -3.17 22.31 -0.44
C ILE A 18 -4.04 22.37 -1.70
N GLY A 19 -5.17 21.68 -1.72
CA GLY A 19 -6.00 21.52 -2.91
C GLY A 19 -6.54 22.84 -3.45
N LYS A 20 -6.92 23.78 -2.56
CA LYS A 20 -7.35 25.12 -2.96
C LYS A 20 -6.27 25.92 -3.68
N ASP A 21 -5.01 25.70 -3.31
CA ASP A 21 -3.88 26.36 -4.00
C ASP A 21 -3.60 25.68 -5.33
N ILE A 22 -3.68 24.37 -5.41
CA ILE A 22 -3.57 23.61 -6.66
C ILE A 22 -4.66 24.05 -7.65
N ALA A 23 -5.91 24.18 -7.21
CA ALA A 23 -7.04 24.59 -8.04
C ALA A 23 -6.92 25.98 -8.67
N LYS A 24 -6.03 26.84 -8.17
CA LYS A 24 -5.73 28.13 -8.79
C LYS A 24 -4.88 28.01 -10.05
N HIS A 25 -4.23 26.87 -10.25
CA HIS A 25 -3.23 26.67 -11.30
C HIS A 25 -3.59 25.58 -12.30
N VAL A 26 -4.41 24.61 -11.89
CA VAL A 26 -4.78 23.47 -12.72
C VAL A 26 -6.22 23.02 -12.47
N ASP A 27 -6.92 22.66 -13.55
CA ASP A 27 -8.27 22.11 -13.50
C ASP A 27 -8.26 20.59 -13.27
N VAL A 28 -7.24 19.92 -13.78
CA VAL A 28 -7.11 18.45 -13.78
C VAL A 28 -5.82 18.03 -13.08
N THR A 29 -5.91 17.02 -12.23
CA THR A 29 -4.75 16.39 -11.61
C THR A 29 -4.69 14.90 -11.96
N PHE A 30 -3.52 14.40 -12.32
CA PHE A 30 -3.28 12.97 -12.53
C PHE A 30 -2.69 12.37 -11.26
N ASN A 31 -3.21 11.21 -10.85
CA ASN A 31 -2.68 10.48 -9.73
C ASN A 31 -2.24 9.07 -10.13
N GLY A 32 -1.27 8.54 -9.41
CA GLY A 32 -0.70 7.20 -9.63
C GLY A 32 -1.40 6.09 -8.85
N HIS A 33 -2.61 6.35 -8.35
CA HIS A 33 -3.37 5.36 -7.62
C HIS A 33 -3.59 4.11 -8.49
N GLY A 34 -3.42 2.93 -7.92
CA GLY A 34 -3.60 1.67 -8.63
C GLY A 34 -2.31 1.05 -9.19
N PHE A 35 -1.33 1.85 -9.59
CA PHE A 35 -0.10 1.32 -10.19
C PHE A 35 0.70 0.39 -9.26
N ASP A 36 0.65 0.60 -7.97
CA ASP A 36 1.36 -0.19 -6.97
C ASP A 36 0.82 -1.63 -6.85
N TYR A 37 -0.47 -1.83 -6.87
CA TYR A 37 -1.04 -3.16 -6.81
C TYR A 37 -1.23 -3.80 -8.19
N MET A 38 -1.53 -3.02 -9.23
CA MET A 38 -1.70 -3.54 -10.59
C MET A 38 -0.36 -3.92 -11.23
N PHE A 39 0.65 -3.06 -11.17
CA PHE A 39 1.88 -3.22 -11.94
C PHE A 39 3.16 -3.44 -11.09
N GLN A 40 3.13 -3.12 -9.78
CA GLN A 40 4.27 -3.37 -8.88
C GLN A 40 4.10 -4.62 -8.03
N GLY A 41 2.93 -5.27 -8.08
CA GLY A 41 2.66 -6.48 -7.32
C GLY A 41 2.69 -6.29 -5.80
N MET A 42 2.23 -5.13 -5.32
CA MET A 42 2.27 -4.79 -3.89
C MET A 42 1.53 -5.83 -3.05
N TYR A 43 0.36 -6.24 -3.48
CA TYR A 43 -0.51 -7.17 -2.75
C TYR A 43 -0.47 -8.61 -3.26
N ILE A 44 0.40 -8.92 -4.21
CA ILE A 44 0.57 -10.30 -4.68
C ILE A 44 1.05 -11.19 -3.51
N PRO A 45 0.40 -12.34 -3.27
CA PRO A 45 0.87 -13.32 -2.30
C PRO A 45 2.28 -13.80 -2.65
N LYS A 46 3.24 -13.50 -1.79
CA LYS A 46 4.66 -13.75 -2.03
C LYS A 46 5.39 -14.16 -0.77
N ASP A 47 6.38 -15.01 -0.94
CA ASP A 47 7.33 -15.36 0.09
C ASP A 47 8.60 -14.55 -0.07
N ASN A 48 9.04 -13.94 1.02
CA ASN A 48 10.27 -13.18 1.05
C ASN A 48 11.43 -14.08 1.49
N PHE A 49 12.53 -14.06 0.76
CA PHE A 49 13.77 -14.62 1.28
C PHE A 49 14.22 -13.82 2.50
N LYS A 50 14.61 -14.54 3.55
CA LYS A 50 15.09 -13.93 4.77
C LYS A 50 16.61 -14.11 4.87
N ILE A 51 17.34 -13.05 5.22
CA ILE A 51 18.75 -13.06 5.55
C ILE A 51 18.88 -12.60 7.00
N PHE A 52 19.48 -13.43 7.84
CA PHE A 52 19.55 -13.22 9.30
C PHE A 52 18.16 -12.93 9.92
N GLY A 53 17.15 -13.72 9.49
CA GLY A 53 15.77 -13.61 9.99
C GLY A 53 14.99 -12.39 9.48
N LYS A 54 15.61 -11.49 8.69
CA LYS A 54 14.96 -10.29 8.16
C LYS A 54 14.55 -10.46 6.71
N PRO A 55 13.36 -10.00 6.31
CA PRO A 55 12.91 -10.07 4.93
C PRO A 55 13.83 -9.24 4.03
N THR A 56 14.03 -9.73 2.82
CA THR A 56 14.78 -9.07 1.75
C THR A 56 13.84 -8.58 0.65
N TYR A 57 14.39 -7.97 -0.40
CA TYR A 57 13.63 -7.62 -1.61
C TYR A 57 13.53 -8.80 -2.60
N LEU A 58 14.12 -9.95 -2.28
CA LEU A 58 14.01 -11.16 -3.09
C LEU A 58 12.70 -11.87 -2.74
N ASN A 59 11.78 -11.86 -3.66
CA ASN A 59 10.46 -12.46 -3.48
C ASN A 59 10.22 -13.50 -4.56
N LYS A 60 9.47 -14.54 -4.20
CA LYS A 60 8.89 -15.50 -5.12
C LYS A 60 7.38 -15.57 -4.92
N LEU A 61 6.64 -15.96 -5.92
CA LEU A 61 5.22 -16.23 -5.78
C LEU A 61 5.01 -17.33 -4.73
N ARG A 62 4.03 -17.13 -3.87
CA ARG A 62 3.71 -18.10 -2.83
C ARG A 62 2.94 -19.26 -3.41
N THR A 63 3.42 -20.48 -3.15
CA THR A 63 2.61 -21.68 -3.42
C THR A 63 1.53 -21.77 -2.35
N LEU A 64 0.27 -21.62 -2.77
CA LEU A 64 -0.84 -21.50 -1.83
C LEU A 64 -1.25 -22.86 -1.29
N LYS A 65 -1.03 -23.04 0.01
CA LYS A 65 -1.53 -24.17 0.81
C LYS A 65 -2.22 -23.70 2.09
N LYS A 66 -2.27 -22.36 2.32
CA LYS A 66 -2.78 -21.78 3.55
C LYS A 66 -4.22 -21.33 3.41
N GLU A 67 -4.87 -21.22 4.54
CA GLU A 67 -6.19 -20.63 4.65
C GLU A 67 -6.20 -19.21 4.09
N PHE A 68 -7.21 -18.92 3.33
CA PHE A 68 -7.40 -17.70 2.56
C PHE A 68 -7.26 -16.41 3.39
N ILE A 69 -7.82 -16.40 4.59
CA ILE A 69 -7.80 -15.25 5.49
C ILE A 69 -6.39 -14.89 5.95
N THR A 70 -5.54 -15.91 6.19
CA THR A 70 -4.16 -15.70 6.62
C THR A 70 -3.37 -14.94 5.55
N ASP A 71 -3.52 -15.35 4.27
CA ASP A 71 -2.87 -14.68 3.17
C ASP A 71 -3.41 -13.27 2.96
N TYR A 72 -4.70 -13.04 3.14
CA TYR A 72 -5.29 -11.71 3.10
C TYR A 72 -4.69 -10.81 4.17
N PHE A 73 -4.69 -11.21 5.43
CA PHE A 73 -4.14 -10.41 6.53
C PHE A 73 -2.63 -10.22 6.44
N GLU A 74 -1.88 -11.22 6.01
CA GLU A 74 -0.43 -11.11 5.88
C GLU A 74 0.00 -10.19 4.73
N ASN A 75 -0.74 -10.14 3.64
CA ASN A 75 -0.34 -9.41 2.44
C ASN A 75 -1.00 -8.04 2.29
N ILE A 76 -2.26 -7.90 2.68
CA ILE A 76 -3.01 -6.66 2.50
C ILE A 76 -3.00 -5.82 3.76
N SER A 77 -3.17 -6.45 4.91
CA SER A 77 -3.33 -5.71 6.16
C SER A 77 -2.01 -5.52 6.92
N TYR A 78 -0.91 -5.18 6.21
CA TYR A 78 0.35 -4.90 6.92
C TYR A 78 0.18 -3.83 8.02
N LYS A 79 -0.78 -2.92 7.88
CA LYS A 79 -1.16 -1.98 8.92
C LYS A 79 -1.71 -2.67 10.17
N TYR A 80 -2.36 -3.81 10.02
CA TYR A 80 -2.87 -4.61 11.12
C TYR A 80 -1.80 -5.49 11.80
N LYS A 81 -0.60 -5.59 11.25
CA LYS A 81 0.52 -6.25 11.96
C LYS A 81 0.84 -5.56 13.27
N HIS A 82 0.63 -4.27 13.36
CA HIS A 82 0.89 -3.48 14.55
C HIS A 82 -0.32 -3.38 15.47
N ILE A 83 -1.53 -3.37 14.89
CA ILE A 83 -2.79 -3.31 15.63
C ILE A 83 -3.67 -4.44 15.09
N ASN A 84 -3.51 -5.65 15.63
CA ASN A 84 -4.41 -6.74 15.27
C ASN A 84 -5.76 -6.52 15.99
N PRO A 85 -6.82 -6.09 15.29
CA PRO A 85 -8.11 -5.79 15.91
C PRO A 85 -8.72 -7.02 16.58
N LEU A 86 -8.37 -8.22 16.14
CA LEU A 86 -8.81 -9.46 16.76
C LEU A 86 -8.30 -9.65 18.21
N LYS A 87 -7.31 -8.87 18.63
CA LYS A 87 -6.86 -8.88 20.04
C LYS A 87 -7.86 -8.22 20.99
N TYR A 88 -8.68 -7.33 20.46
CA TYR A 88 -9.63 -6.53 21.26
C TYR A 88 -11.05 -7.12 21.27
N ILE A 89 -11.27 -8.20 20.53
CA ILE A 89 -12.54 -8.91 20.46
C ILE A 89 -12.50 -10.10 21.44
N ASN A 90 -13.58 -10.31 22.19
CA ASN A 90 -13.66 -11.46 23.10
C ASN A 90 -13.58 -12.81 22.33
N ALA A 91 -13.15 -13.88 23.00
CA ALA A 91 -12.83 -15.15 22.34
C ALA A 91 -14.01 -15.74 21.55
N LYS A 92 -15.25 -15.61 22.07
CA LYS A 92 -16.45 -16.13 21.41
C LYS A 92 -16.78 -15.34 20.15
N SER A 93 -16.87 -14.02 20.26
CA SER A 93 -17.13 -13.12 19.12
C SER A 93 -16.03 -13.16 18.09
N LYS A 94 -14.79 -13.47 18.49
CA LYS A 94 -13.64 -13.58 17.58
C LYS A 94 -13.79 -14.70 16.56
N ILE A 95 -14.31 -15.85 16.97
CA ILE A 95 -14.56 -16.98 16.06
C ILE A 95 -15.63 -16.56 15.05
N ASP A 96 -16.74 -16.01 15.51
CA ASP A 96 -17.84 -15.58 14.64
C ASP A 96 -17.39 -14.51 13.62
N VAL A 97 -16.55 -13.58 14.05
CA VAL A 97 -16.00 -12.52 13.17
C VAL A 97 -15.06 -13.12 12.13
N ILE A 98 -14.15 -14.02 12.52
CA ILE A 98 -13.24 -14.69 11.59
C ILE A 98 -14.01 -15.50 10.56
N ASP A 99 -15.01 -16.27 10.99
CA ASP A 99 -15.83 -17.08 10.10
C ASP A 99 -16.65 -16.23 9.14
N SER A 100 -17.20 -15.12 9.62
CA SER A 100 -17.91 -14.16 8.77
C SER A 100 -17.00 -13.52 7.72
N ILE A 101 -15.80 -13.07 8.11
CA ILE A 101 -14.81 -12.53 7.18
C ILE A 101 -14.38 -13.58 6.15
N ASN A 102 -14.09 -14.81 6.60
CA ASN A 102 -13.75 -15.91 5.70
C ASN A 102 -14.86 -16.21 4.68
N LYS A 103 -16.11 -16.21 5.14
CA LYS A 103 -17.27 -16.42 4.27
C LYS A 103 -17.40 -15.34 3.21
N GLU A 104 -17.28 -14.08 3.59
CA GLU A 104 -17.38 -12.96 2.63
C GLU A 104 -16.19 -12.94 1.66
N LEU A 105 -14.98 -13.18 2.12
CA LEU A 105 -13.81 -13.27 1.25
C LEU A 105 -13.92 -14.43 0.25
N LYS A 106 -14.40 -15.60 0.69
CA LYS A 106 -14.65 -16.72 -0.20
C LYS A 106 -15.71 -16.39 -1.25
N LYS A 107 -16.77 -15.69 -0.85
CA LYS A 107 -17.82 -15.25 -1.78
C LYS A 107 -17.27 -14.37 -2.89
N VAL A 108 -16.52 -13.33 -2.54
CA VAL A 108 -15.89 -12.44 -3.54
C VAL A 108 -14.90 -13.21 -4.41
N PHE A 109 -14.15 -14.14 -3.84
CA PHE A 109 -13.19 -14.97 -4.56
C PHE A 109 -13.88 -15.91 -5.57
N GLU A 110 -14.99 -16.53 -5.18
CA GLU A 110 -15.79 -17.38 -6.08
C GLU A 110 -16.52 -16.54 -7.13
N GLU A 111 -16.95 -15.34 -6.78
CA GLU A 111 -17.54 -14.39 -7.74
C GLU A 111 -16.59 -14.07 -8.90
N GLY A 112 -15.28 -13.94 -8.63
CA GLY A 112 -14.26 -13.76 -9.65
C GLY A 112 -14.30 -14.83 -10.74
N LYS A 113 -14.65 -16.06 -10.42
CA LYS A 113 -14.79 -17.14 -11.40
C LYS A 113 -15.90 -16.87 -12.42
N ASN A 114 -16.98 -16.20 -12.01
CA ASN A 114 -18.07 -15.81 -12.89
C ASN A 114 -17.63 -14.74 -13.91
N TYR A 115 -16.54 -14.03 -13.62
CA TYR A 115 -15.92 -13.05 -14.49
C TYR A 115 -14.70 -13.58 -15.24
N GLY A 116 -14.51 -14.90 -15.31
CA GLY A 116 -13.47 -15.54 -16.10
C GLY A 116 -12.12 -15.69 -15.38
N CYS A 117 -12.07 -15.55 -14.06
CA CYS A 117 -10.85 -15.86 -13.31
C CYS A 117 -10.58 -17.36 -13.31
N GLU A 118 -9.50 -17.79 -13.98
CA GLU A 118 -9.13 -19.20 -14.12
C GLU A 118 -8.17 -19.68 -13.04
N SER A 119 -7.28 -18.80 -12.60
CA SER A 119 -6.28 -19.13 -11.58
C SER A 119 -6.62 -18.52 -10.22
N PHE A 120 -5.94 -19.02 -9.19
CA PHE A 120 -6.01 -18.40 -7.86
C PHE A 120 -5.56 -16.93 -7.91
N TYR A 121 -4.53 -16.61 -8.67
CA TYR A 121 -4.03 -15.25 -8.76
C TYR A 121 -4.99 -14.31 -9.47
N ASP A 122 -5.75 -14.79 -10.45
CA ASP A 122 -6.79 -13.99 -11.12
C ASP A 122 -7.91 -13.65 -10.12
N SER A 123 -8.39 -14.67 -9.37
CA SER A 123 -9.38 -14.44 -8.32
C SER A 123 -8.85 -13.55 -7.19
N TRP A 124 -7.56 -13.63 -6.88
CA TRP A 124 -6.90 -12.73 -5.93
C TRP A 124 -6.87 -11.29 -6.44
N ASP A 125 -6.51 -11.09 -7.70
CA ASP A 125 -6.53 -9.76 -8.33
C ASP A 125 -7.95 -9.18 -8.40
N TYR A 126 -8.94 -10.02 -8.74
CA TYR A 126 -10.35 -9.62 -8.69
C TYR A 126 -10.72 -9.12 -7.30
N MET A 127 -10.42 -9.88 -6.25
CA MET A 127 -10.70 -9.50 -4.87
C MET A 127 -10.00 -8.19 -4.47
N ILE A 128 -8.74 -8.01 -4.87
CA ILE A 128 -7.97 -6.81 -4.57
C ILE A 128 -8.57 -5.60 -5.29
N THR A 129 -8.83 -5.69 -6.58
CA THR A 129 -9.37 -4.58 -7.36
C THR A 129 -10.80 -4.23 -6.92
N HIS A 130 -11.62 -5.23 -6.63
CA HIS A 130 -12.98 -5.03 -6.16
C HIS A 130 -13.02 -4.36 -4.77
N ASN A 131 -12.25 -4.85 -3.82
CA ASN A 131 -12.33 -4.35 -2.43
C ASN A 131 -11.44 -3.13 -2.18
N ILE A 132 -10.16 -3.16 -2.59
CA ILE A 132 -9.22 -2.09 -2.28
C ILE A 132 -9.53 -0.85 -3.11
N SER A 133 -9.79 -1.01 -4.40
CA SER A 133 -10.07 0.11 -5.29
C SER A 133 -11.36 0.83 -4.92
N SER A 134 -12.36 0.10 -4.43
CA SER A 134 -13.66 0.68 -4.05
C SER A 134 -13.65 1.36 -2.69
N HIS A 135 -12.71 1.05 -1.81
CA HIS A 135 -12.74 1.54 -0.42
C HIS A 135 -11.58 2.46 -0.07
N TYR A 136 -10.43 1.91 0.21
CA TYR A 136 -9.35 2.68 0.83
C TYR A 136 -8.79 3.80 -0.05
N PRO A 137 -8.42 3.54 -1.31
CA PRO A 137 -7.80 4.56 -2.13
C PRO A 137 -8.80 5.45 -2.86
N TYR A 138 -10.02 4.98 -3.04
CA TYR A 138 -11.10 5.76 -3.64
C TYR A 138 -11.38 7.04 -2.83
N THR A 139 -11.32 6.96 -1.51
CA THR A 139 -11.53 8.12 -0.65
C THR A 139 -10.46 9.21 -0.84
N ASN A 140 -9.21 8.85 -1.18
CA ASN A 140 -8.19 9.83 -1.57
C ASN A 140 -8.57 10.56 -2.85
N VAL A 141 -9.07 9.84 -3.85
CA VAL A 141 -9.52 10.43 -5.12
C VAL A 141 -10.73 11.32 -4.88
N VAL A 142 -11.71 10.85 -4.11
CA VAL A 142 -12.92 11.63 -3.77
C VAL A 142 -12.56 12.94 -3.05
N SER A 143 -11.61 12.92 -2.13
CA SER A 143 -11.19 14.14 -1.43
C SER A 143 -10.58 15.19 -2.35
N MET A 144 -10.01 14.79 -3.48
CA MET A 144 -9.45 15.70 -4.49
C MET A 144 -10.53 16.36 -5.36
N HIS A 145 -11.71 15.76 -5.50
CA HIS A 145 -12.79 16.30 -6.34
C HIS A 145 -13.29 17.68 -5.90
N ASN A 146 -13.10 18.03 -4.63
CA ASN A 146 -13.47 19.34 -4.12
C ASN A 146 -12.50 20.46 -4.55
N THR A 147 -11.37 20.10 -5.15
CA THR A 147 -10.30 21.04 -5.46
C THR A 147 -9.86 21.00 -6.94
N SER A 148 -9.95 19.85 -7.58
CA SER A 148 -9.58 19.63 -8.97
C SER A 148 -10.35 18.43 -9.52
N GLN A 149 -10.23 18.18 -10.83
CA GLN A 149 -10.74 16.95 -11.42
C GLN A 149 -9.65 15.86 -11.40
N PRO A 150 -9.66 14.94 -10.43
CA PRO A 150 -8.66 13.87 -10.39
C PRO A 150 -8.89 12.86 -11.52
N ARG A 151 -7.81 12.45 -12.15
CA ARG A 151 -7.78 11.37 -13.16
C ARG A 151 -6.84 10.27 -12.66
N THR A 152 -7.37 9.07 -12.59
CA THR A 152 -6.59 7.88 -12.18
C THR A 152 -6.22 7.10 -13.41
N VAL A 153 -5.02 7.30 -13.89
CA VAL A 153 -4.53 6.75 -15.18
C VAL A 153 -4.59 5.22 -15.20
N SER A 154 -4.32 4.56 -14.07
CA SER A 154 -4.36 3.09 -13.97
C SER A 154 -5.75 2.47 -14.23
N PHE A 155 -6.82 3.26 -14.08
CA PHE A 155 -8.20 2.84 -14.35
C PHE A 155 -8.73 3.31 -15.70
N ASP A 156 -7.86 3.84 -16.55
CA ASP A 156 -8.16 3.94 -17.98
C ASP A 156 -8.41 2.54 -18.55
N ASN A 157 -9.45 2.39 -19.38
CA ASN A 157 -9.89 1.08 -19.85
C ASN A 157 -8.78 0.33 -20.59
N ASP A 158 -8.02 1.02 -21.44
CA ASP A 158 -6.94 0.39 -22.21
C ASP A 158 -5.81 -0.10 -21.30
N ILE A 159 -5.47 0.69 -20.28
CA ILE A 159 -4.45 0.34 -19.29
C ILE A 159 -4.93 -0.81 -18.39
N PHE A 160 -6.20 -0.78 -18.01
CA PHE A 160 -6.80 -1.86 -17.21
C PHE A 160 -6.85 -3.18 -17.98
N ASP A 161 -7.22 -3.14 -19.27
CA ASP A 161 -7.21 -4.31 -20.15
C ASP A 161 -5.80 -4.89 -20.36
N ILE A 162 -4.79 -4.04 -20.40
CA ILE A 162 -3.39 -4.49 -20.40
C ILE A 162 -3.06 -5.18 -19.08
N PHE A 163 -3.44 -4.59 -17.94
CA PHE A 163 -3.21 -5.19 -16.63
C PHE A 163 -3.78 -6.62 -16.54
N LEU A 164 -5.00 -6.83 -16.99
CA LEU A 164 -5.66 -8.14 -16.97
C LEU A 164 -4.94 -9.21 -17.81
N LYS A 165 -4.15 -8.80 -18.80
CA LYS A 165 -3.39 -9.69 -19.68
C LYS A 165 -1.95 -9.94 -19.21
N ILE A 166 -1.44 -9.20 -18.23
CA ILE A 166 -0.06 -9.32 -17.76
C ILE A 166 0.08 -10.52 -16.82
N PRO A 167 0.90 -11.52 -17.17
CA PRO A 167 1.18 -12.63 -16.25
C PRO A 167 1.74 -12.13 -14.91
N ILE A 168 1.32 -12.79 -13.83
CA ILE A 168 1.63 -12.37 -12.45
C ILE A 168 3.13 -12.24 -12.18
N GLU A 169 3.96 -13.07 -12.84
CA GLU A 169 5.42 -13.09 -12.70
C GLU A 169 6.07 -11.79 -13.19
N TYR A 170 5.45 -11.11 -14.15
CA TYR A 170 5.95 -9.81 -14.64
C TYR A 170 5.57 -8.66 -13.73
N ARG A 171 4.56 -8.82 -12.91
CA ARG A 171 4.14 -7.83 -11.91
C ARG A 171 4.92 -7.98 -10.61
N LEU A 172 5.38 -9.19 -10.30
CA LEU A 172 6.18 -9.46 -9.10
C LEU A 172 7.43 -8.57 -9.06
N ASN A 173 7.64 -7.88 -7.94
CA ASN A 173 8.73 -6.91 -7.74
C ASN A 173 8.72 -5.72 -8.71
N GLY A 174 7.60 -5.45 -9.35
CA GLY A 174 7.43 -4.37 -10.32
C GLY A 174 8.28 -4.55 -11.58
N LYS A 175 8.51 -5.80 -12.02
CA LYS A 175 9.36 -6.09 -13.19
C LYS A 175 8.85 -5.36 -14.44
N ILE A 176 7.56 -5.49 -14.76
CA ILE A 176 6.98 -4.85 -15.94
C ILE A 176 7.11 -3.32 -15.87
N LEU A 177 6.77 -2.71 -14.74
CA LEU A 177 6.88 -1.26 -14.57
C LEU A 177 8.32 -0.77 -14.76
N LYS A 178 9.30 -1.48 -14.20
CA LYS A 178 10.72 -1.13 -14.33
C LYS A 178 11.22 -1.23 -15.75
N GLU A 179 10.81 -2.25 -16.47
CA GLU A 179 11.19 -2.41 -17.89
C GLU A 179 10.50 -1.34 -18.76
N THR A 180 9.24 -1.03 -18.50
CA THR A 180 8.52 0.06 -19.17
C THR A 180 9.23 1.40 -18.96
N LEU A 181 9.60 1.72 -17.72
CA LEU A 181 10.33 2.96 -17.42
C LEU A 181 11.67 3.06 -18.16
N LYS A 182 12.43 1.96 -18.23
CA LYS A 182 13.69 1.92 -18.98
C LYS A 182 13.48 2.13 -20.48
N TYR A 183 12.38 1.62 -21.01
CA TYR A 183 12.03 1.75 -22.41
C TYR A 183 11.59 3.18 -22.76
N LEU A 184 10.75 3.79 -21.90
CA LEU A 184 10.21 5.12 -22.13
C LEU A 184 11.25 6.22 -21.98
N ASP A 185 12.02 6.18 -20.90
CA ASP A 185 13.01 7.22 -20.59
C ASP A 185 14.11 6.67 -19.67
N LYS A 186 15.34 6.68 -20.18
CA LYS A 186 16.52 6.21 -19.42
C LYS A 186 16.87 7.13 -18.26
N ASP A 187 16.66 8.42 -18.39
CA ASP A 187 16.98 9.37 -17.33
C ASP A 187 15.95 9.26 -16.21
N PHE A 188 14.68 9.13 -16.55
CA PHE A 188 13.62 8.85 -15.59
C PHE A 188 13.85 7.52 -14.86
N ALA A 189 14.29 6.48 -15.58
CA ALA A 189 14.62 5.18 -15.00
C ALA A 189 15.78 5.25 -13.96
N ASN A 190 16.61 6.27 -14.03
CA ASN A 190 17.73 6.50 -13.13
C ASN A 190 17.40 7.34 -11.90
N ILE A 191 16.18 7.90 -11.80
CA ILE A 191 15.74 8.68 -10.65
C ILE A 191 15.84 7.84 -9.37
N ILE A 192 16.31 8.48 -8.32
CA ILE A 192 16.44 7.85 -7.00
C ILE A 192 15.10 7.93 -6.28
N SER A 193 14.58 6.76 -5.90
CA SER A 193 13.37 6.67 -5.10
C SER A 193 13.57 7.24 -3.69
N ALA A 194 12.70 8.14 -3.27
CA ALA A 194 12.71 8.69 -1.92
C ALA A 194 12.51 7.62 -0.84
N ASN A 195 11.79 6.53 -1.15
CA ASN A 195 11.46 5.48 -0.18
C ASN A 195 12.68 4.66 0.27
N ASN A 196 13.65 4.43 -0.62
CA ASN A 196 14.77 3.53 -0.32
C ASN A 196 16.14 4.09 -0.72
N GLY A 197 16.17 5.27 -1.35
CA GLY A 197 17.41 5.92 -1.82
C GLY A 197 18.16 5.12 -2.88
N LEU A 198 17.44 4.34 -3.69
CA LEU A 198 17.98 3.55 -4.78
C LEU A 198 17.28 3.93 -6.09
N LYS A 199 17.92 3.66 -7.22
CA LYS A 199 17.26 3.85 -8.52
C LYS A 199 15.97 3.04 -8.58
N ILE A 200 14.91 3.62 -9.14
CA ILE A 200 13.60 2.97 -9.28
C ILE A 200 13.75 1.61 -9.96
N THR A 201 14.63 1.51 -10.96
CA THR A 201 14.90 0.30 -11.73
C THR A 201 15.91 -0.67 -11.09
N SER A 202 16.35 -0.40 -9.87
CA SER A 202 17.30 -1.31 -9.18
C SER A 202 16.73 -2.73 -9.07
N SER A 203 17.59 -3.72 -9.32
CA SER A 203 17.21 -5.12 -9.18
C SER A 203 16.97 -5.48 -7.70
N PRO A 204 16.10 -6.46 -7.40
CA PRO A 204 15.85 -6.92 -6.03
C PRO A 204 17.14 -7.35 -5.30
N LEU A 205 18.07 -7.98 -6.02
CA LEU A 205 19.37 -8.37 -5.47
C LEU A 205 20.20 -7.15 -5.07
N SER A 206 20.34 -6.18 -5.97
CA SER A 206 21.05 -4.93 -5.69
C SER A 206 20.43 -4.18 -4.51
N MET A 207 19.11 -4.11 -4.43
CA MET A 207 18.38 -3.49 -3.32
C MET A 207 18.69 -4.21 -2.00
N THR A 208 18.69 -5.54 -2.00
CA THR A 208 18.99 -6.37 -0.82
C THR A 208 20.42 -6.14 -0.35
N LEU A 209 21.40 -6.24 -1.25
CA LEU A 209 22.81 -6.05 -0.92
C LEU A 209 23.09 -4.64 -0.36
N LYS A 210 22.57 -3.60 -1.00
CA LYS A 210 22.73 -2.21 -0.50
C LYS A 210 22.08 -2.01 0.87
N THR A 211 20.93 -2.63 1.11
CA THR A 211 20.27 -2.55 2.41
C THR A 211 21.08 -3.25 3.51
N ILE A 212 21.64 -4.41 3.22
CA ILE A 212 22.53 -5.13 4.14
C ILE A 212 23.76 -4.27 4.44
N PHE A 213 24.41 -3.75 3.40
CA PHE A 213 25.61 -2.92 3.53
C PHE A 213 25.34 -1.66 4.37
N ARG A 214 24.24 -0.95 4.09
CA ARG A 214 23.84 0.21 4.92
C ARG A 214 23.63 -0.15 6.39
N LYS A 215 23.00 -1.29 6.67
CA LYS A 215 22.79 -1.75 8.05
C LYS A 215 24.11 -2.10 8.77
N ILE A 216 25.07 -2.67 8.05
CA ILE A 216 26.40 -2.94 8.61
C ILE A 216 27.09 -1.61 8.93
N LEU A 217 27.12 -0.70 7.97
CA LEU A 217 27.76 0.61 8.15
C LEU A 217 27.09 1.45 9.25
N SER A 218 25.77 1.41 9.37
CA SER A 218 25.06 2.14 10.44
C SER A 218 25.33 1.60 11.85
N LYS A 219 25.82 0.36 11.97
CA LYS A 219 26.27 -0.21 13.26
C LYS A 219 27.70 0.16 13.60
N ILE A 220 28.53 0.42 12.58
CA ILE A 220 29.95 0.75 12.75
C ILE A 220 30.14 2.26 12.88
N SER A 221 29.26 3.05 12.29
CA SER A 221 29.34 4.51 12.26
C SER A 221 28.00 5.13 12.60
N ASP A 222 28.00 6.02 13.60
CA ASP A 222 26.81 6.84 13.97
C ASP A 222 26.46 7.93 12.94
N SER A 223 27.14 7.94 11.79
CA SER A 223 26.91 8.94 10.77
C SER A 223 25.48 8.88 10.22
N LYS A 224 24.77 10.01 10.25
CA LYS A 224 23.43 10.21 9.65
C LYS A 224 23.39 9.79 8.16
N LYS A 225 24.54 9.78 7.47
CA LYS A 225 24.70 9.40 6.06
C LYS A 225 24.29 7.95 5.76
N PHE A 226 24.35 7.05 6.74
CA PHE A 226 23.99 5.64 6.58
C PHE A 226 22.61 5.30 7.12
N LYS A 227 21.87 6.27 7.68
CA LYS A 227 20.48 6.07 8.08
C LYS A 227 19.59 5.94 6.85
N HIS A 228 18.47 5.25 7.01
CA HIS A 228 17.50 5.11 5.93
C HIS A 228 16.98 6.50 5.53
N PRO A 229 16.81 6.80 4.22
CA PRO A 229 16.32 8.12 3.78
C PRO A 229 14.98 8.53 4.41
N SER A 230 14.09 7.56 4.65
CA SER A 230 12.80 7.77 5.33
C SER A 230 12.92 8.04 6.83
N ALA A 231 14.11 7.87 7.42
CA ALA A 231 14.39 8.25 8.81
C ALA A 231 14.98 9.66 8.92
N SER A 232 14.94 10.47 7.87
CA SER A 232 15.37 11.86 7.90
C SER A 232 14.33 12.72 8.62
N GLU A 233 14.78 13.79 9.26
CA GLU A 233 13.92 14.79 9.93
C GLU A 233 12.93 15.50 8.98
N ARG A 234 13.00 15.22 7.68
CA ARG A 234 12.13 15.76 6.62
C ARG A 234 11.00 14.81 6.19
N THR A 235 10.89 13.63 6.80
CA THR A 235 9.75 12.75 6.58
C THR A 235 8.56 13.25 7.39
N TRP A 236 7.38 12.79 7.01
CA TRP A 236 6.16 13.04 7.77
C TRP A 236 6.38 12.68 9.24
N PRO A 237 5.93 13.53 10.17
CA PRO A 237 5.98 13.19 11.58
C PRO A 237 5.25 11.87 11.82
N ASP A 238 5.74 11.10 12.78
CA ASP A 238 5.01 9.92 13.25
C ASP A 238 3.60 10.36 13.69
N ARG A 239 2.59 9.54 13.36
CA ARG A 239 1.20 9.84 13.71
C ARG A 239 1.00 10.01 15.21
N TYR A 240 1.75 9.24 16.00
CA TYR A 240 1.76 9.36 17.45
C TYR A 240 2.34 10.70 17.88
N ASP A 241 3.49 11.09 17.34
CA ASP A 241 4.10 12.40 17.62
C ASP A 241 3.16 13.55 17.23
N TYR A 242 2.47 13.40 16.08
CA TYR A 242 1.51 14.41 15.63
C TYR A 242 0.31 14.52 16.60
N LEU A 243 -0.22 13.39 17.04
CA LEU A 243 -1.32 13.34 18.03
C LEU A 243 -0.90 13.96 19.34
N MET A 244 0.26 13.54 19.89
CA MET A 244 0.75 13.98 21.19
C MET A 244 1.13 15.46 21.24
N ASN A 245 1.61 16.02 20.12
CA ASN A 245 2.02 17.42 20.03
C ASN A 245 0.88 18.37 19.61
N ASN A 246 -0.27 17.85 19.18
CA ASN A 246 -1.43 18.64 18.81
C ASN A 246 -2.46 18.62 19.93
N LYS A 247 -2.54 19.72 20.70
CA LYS A 247 -3.42 19.83 21.88
C LYS A 247 -4.89 19.51 21.56
N TYR A 248 -5.39 19.92 20.42
CA TYR A 248 -6.78 19.66 20.01
C TYR A 248 -7.01 18.17 19.74
N LEU A 249 -6.13 17.52 18.98
CA LEU A 249 -6.24 16.08 18.69
C LEU A 249 -6.06 15.25 19.95
N TYR A 250 -5.13 15.67 20.82
CA TYR A 250 -4.88 15.00 22.09
C TYR A 250 -6.13 15.06 23.00
N SER A 251 -6.73 16.23 23.18
CA SER A 251 -7.95 16.36 24.00
C SER A 251 -9.11 15.53 23.43
N LYS A 252 -9.27 15.49 22.11
CA LYS A 252 -10.29 14.63 21.49
C LYS A 252 -10.03 13.14 21.69
N ALA A 253 -8.79 12.71 21.69
CA ALA A 253 -8.44 11.33 22.01
C ALA A 253 -8.72 11.01 23.50
N GLU A 254 -8.41 11.92 24.40
CA GLU A 254 -8.74 11.78 25.84
C GLU A 254 -10.27 11.72 26.07
N ASP A 255 -11.03 12.59 25.42
CA ASP A 255 -12.50 12.59 25.47
C ASP A 255 -13.06 11.22 25.02
N LEU A 256 -12.51 10.64 23.95
CA LEU A 256 -12.92 9.33 23.45
C LEU A 256 -12.56 8.17 24.38
N ILE A 257 -11.40 8.25 25.02
CA ILE A 257 -10.92 7.20 25.96
C ILE A 257 -11.69 7.28 27.28
N SER A 258 -12.04 8.48 27.73
CA SER A 258 -12.76 8.72 28.98
C SER A 258 -14.28 8.58 28.87
N SER A 259 -14.83 8.60 27.65
CA SER A 259 -16.23 8.26 27.43
C SER A 259 -16.41 6.76 27.68
N GLU A 260 -16.99 6.39 28.80
CA GLU A 260 -17.39 5.02 29.10
C GLU A 260 -18.34 4.54 28.00
N TYR A 261 -17.94 3.46 27.33
CA TYR A 261 -18.81 2.68 26.46
C TYR A 261 -19.57 1.65 27.30
#